data_b89432db522f76904eefa522d312ba35
#
_entry.id   b89432db522f76904eefa522d312ba35
#
_cell.length_a   1.000
_cell.length_b   1.000
_cell.length_c   1.000
_cell.angle_alpha   90.00
_cell.angle_beta   90.00
_cell.angle_gamma   90.00
#
_symmetry.space_group_name_H-M   'P 1'
#
loop_
_entity.id
_entity.type
_entity.pdbx_description
1 polymer ?
#
loop_
_entity_poly.entity_id
_entity_poly.type
_entity_poly.pdbx_seq_one_letter_code
_entity_poly.pdbx_strand_id
1 'polypeptide(L)'
;RRSSDLKMLGTMSLLLRGLPFIFQGQEIGMTNTNWQSVDEFDDLNTVDQYHLALKAGLSEKDALDKIGRLSRDNARTPMQWNTSSNAGFTTGIPWLRLNDNYPDVNVAAQEKDADSVLNYYKKLIALRKSDTYKDIFTYGKTIPVFLEKEMLMAYCREKDDKRILVLGNFGEKKEALHLSAEPKKLLLSNMNHTEIGQDIILAPQESAVVLL
;
A
#
# COMPACT_ATOMS: atom_id res chain seq x y z
N ARG A 1 10.25 -3.11 1.56
CA ARG A 1 9.45 -1.99 2.10
C ARG A 1 9.05 -2.29 3.53
N ARG A 2 9.03 -1.28 4.38
CA ARG A 2 8.58 -1.42 5.77
C ARG A 2 7.06 -1.54 5.78
N SER A 3 6.51 -2.31 6.73
CA SER A 3 5.05 -2.47 6.91
C SER A 3 4.33 -1.10 7.05
N SER A 4 4.97 -0.12 7.70
CA SER A 4 4.45 1.25 7.86
C SER A 4 4.17 1.95 6.53
N ASP A 5 5.07 1.81 5.54
CA ASP A 5 4.94 2.45 4.23
C ASP A 5 3.68 1.94 3.51
N LEU A 6 3.47 0.61 3.54
CA LEU A 6 2.33 -0.02 2.88
C LEU A 6 1.00 0.36 3.54
N LYS A 7 0.97 0.44 4.87
CA LYS A 7 -0.20 0.89 5.63
C LYS A 7 -0.52 2.36 5.32
N MET A 8 0.51 3.24 5.30
CA MET A 8 0.35 4.65 4.94
C MET A 8 -0.21 4.80 3.52
N LEU A 9 0.37 4.12 2.53
CA LEU A 9 -0.11 4.14 1.15
C LEU A 9 -1.57 3.66 1.04
N GLY A 10 -1.92 2.60 1.78
CA GLY A 10 -3.30 2.12 1.90
C GLY A 10 -4.23 3.20 2.45
N THR A 11 -3.84 3.89 3.54
CA THR A 11 -4.62 4.98 4.12
C THR A 11 -4.86 6.09 3.11
N MET A 12 -3.79 6.55 2.45
CA MET A 12 -3.88 7.68 1.52
C MET A 12 -4.74 7.36 0.30
N SER A 13 -4.70 6.12 -0.22
CA SER A 13 -5.44 5.73 -1.42
C SER A 13 -6.89 5.30 -1.15
N LEU A 14 -7.13 4.47 -0.11
CA LEU A 14 -8.46 3.89 0.14
C LEU A 14 -9.47 4.88 0.70
N LEU A 15 -9.04 6.00 1.29
CA LEU A 15 -9.91 7.01 1.86
C LEU A 15 -10.21 8.18 0.92
N LEU A 16 -9.66 8.20 -0.29
CA LEU A 16 -10.04 9.13 -1.35
C LEU A 16 -11.48 8.91 -1.81
N ARG A 17 -12.03 9.95 -2.47
CA ARG A 17 -13.32 9.84 -3.16
C ARG A 17 -13.19 8.92 -4.37
N GLY A 18 -14.21 8.12 -4.62
CA GLY A 18 -14.26 7.20 -5.75
C GLY A 18 -14.36 5.75 -5.28
N LEU A 19 -14.28 4.83 -6.23
CA LEU A 19 -14.26 3.39 -5.96
C LEU A 19 -12.81 2.94 -5.72
N PRO A 20 -12.47 2.48 -4.52
CA PRO A 20 -11.13 1.99 -4.25
C PRO A 20 -10.93 0.61 -4.89
N PHE A 21 -9.80 0.44 -5.56
CA PHE A 21 -9.34 -0.85 -6.05
C PHE A 21 -8.15 -1.31 -5.22
N ILE A 22 -8.21 -2.53 -4.72
CA ILE A 22 -7.09 -3.20 -4.08
C ILE A 22 -6.59 -4.25 -5.05
N PHE A 23 -5.35 -4.11 -5.51
CA PHE A 23 -4.74 -5.10 -6.37
C PHE A 23 -4.34 -6.32 -5.54
N GLN A 24 -4.53 -7.55 -6.08
CA GLN A 24 -4.21 -8.78 -5.37
C GLN A 24 -2.76 -8.78 -4.86
N GLY A 25 -2.58 -9.08 -3.58
CA GLY A 25 -1.28 -9.07 -2.92
C GLY A 25 -0.85 -7.72 -2.35
N GLN A 26 -1.47 -6.60 -2.76
CA GLN A 26 -1.23 -5.28 -2.20
C GLN A 26 -1.54 -5.27 -0.69
N GLU A 27 -2.63 -5.92 -0.30
CA GLU A 27 -3.14 -6.02 1.07
C GLU A 27 -2.23 -6.82 2.01
N ILE A 28 -1.32 -7.61 1.48
CA ILE A 28 -0.30 -8.34 2.25
C ILE A 28 1.13 -7.85 1.97
N GLY A 29 1.27 -6.86 1.08
CA GLY A 29 2.57 -6.31 0.72
C GLY A 29 3.44 -7.23 -0.11
N MET A 30 2.86 -8.00 -1.05
CA MET A 30 3.63 -8.78 -2.02
C MET A 30 4.60 -7.88 -2.78
N THR A 31 5.78 -8.41 -3.07
CA THR A 31 6.86 -7.70 -3.78
C THR A 31 7.07 -8.29 -5.16
N ASN A 32 7.86 -7.62 -5.97
CA ASN A 32 8.34 -8.19 -7.23
C ASN A 32 9.10 -9.49 -6.98
N THR A 33 8.96 -10.44 -7.90
CA THR A 33 9.69 -11.71 -7.90
C THR A 33 11.14 -11.50 -8.32
N ASN A 34 12.03 -12.32 -7.78
CA ASN A 34 13.42 -12.38 -8.21
C ASN A 34 13.55 -13.34 -9.41
N TRP A 35 13.34 -12.81 -10.62
CA TRP A 35 13.40 -13.56 -11.87
C TRP A 35 14.82 -14.08 -12.13
N GLN A 36 14.94 -15.34 -12.53
CA GLN A 36 16.24 -16.01 -12.75
C GLN A 36 16.59 -16.16 -14.21
N SER A 37 15.59 -16.14 -15.11
CA SER A 37 15.74 -16.28 -16.55
C SER A 37 14.66 -15.49 -17.28
N VAL A 38 14.97 -15.08 -18.52
CA VAL A 38 13.98 -14.49 -19.43
C VAL A 38 12.85 -15.46 -19.76
N ASP A 39 13.10 -16.75 -19.73
CA ASP A 39 12.10 -17.80 -20.03
C ASP A 39 11.02 -17.94 -18.96
N GLU A 40 11.21 -17.31 -17.80
CA GLU A 40 10.21 -17.30 -16.74
C GLU A 40 9.09 -16.27 -16.97
N PHE A 41 9.26 -15.34 -17.94
CA PHE A 41 8.25 -14.36 -18.28
C PHE A 41 7.26 -14.86 -19.33
N ASP A 42 5.99 -14.52 -19.12
CA ASP A 42 4.91 -14.66 -20.10
C ASP A 42 4.57 -13.33 -20.78
N ASP A 43 5.04 -12.21 -20.22
CA ASP A 43 4.86 -10.88 -20.80
C ASP A 43 5.79 -10.67 -22.01
N LEU A 44 5.23 -10.79 -23.23
CA LEU A 44 5.98 -10.60 -24.49
C LEU A 44 6.74 -9.27 -24.53
N ASN A 45 6.15 -8.19 -23.99
CA ASN A 45 6.85 -6.91 -23.95
C ASN A 45 8.11 -6.98 -23.09
N THR A 46 8.08 -7.69 -21.97
CA THR A 46 9.25 -7.90 -21.11
C THR A 46 10.34 -8.67 -21.86
N VAL A 47 9.98 -9.75 -22.57
CA VAL A 47 10.91 -10.56 -23.38
C VAL A 47 11.53 -9.72 -24.50
N ASP A 48 10.73 -8.95 -25.23
CA ASP A 48 11.22 -8.07 -26.30
C ASP A 48 12.18 -6.99 -25.77
N GLN A 49 11.84 -6.34 -24.65
CA GLN A 49 12.69 -5.33 -24.01
C GLN A 49 14.00 -5.92 -23.48
N TYR A 50 13.99 -7.15 -22.98
CA TYR A 50 15.20 -7.86 -22.58
C TYR A 50 16.14 -8.05 -23.78
N HIS A 51 15.64 -8.56 -24.91
CA HIS A 51 16.45 -8.73 -26.11
C HIS A 51 16.97 -7.41 -26.70
N LEU A 52 16.18 -6.33 -26.62
CA LEU A 52 16.64 -5.01 -27.02
C LEU A 52 17.75 -4.48 -26.10
N ALA A 53 17.66 -4.74 -24.79
CA ALA A 53 18.71 -4.36 -23.83
C ALA A 53 20.03 -5.09 -24.11
N LEU A 54 19.98 -6.39 -24.46
CA LEU A 54 21.17 -7.13 -24.88
C LEU A 54 21.80 -6.56 -26.16
N LYS A 55 20.97 -6.24 -27.17
CA LYS A 55 21.43 -5.59 -28.41
C LYS A 55 22.05 -4.21 -28.15
N ALA A 56 21.60 -3.52 -27.11
CA ALA A 56 22.17 -2.25 -26.66
C ALA A 56 23.45 -2.40 -25.84
N GLY A 57 23.93 -3.64 -25.60
CA GLY A 57 25.19 -3.94 -24.94
C GLY A 57 25.09 -4.17 -23.44
N LEU A 58 23.89 -4.35 -22.86
CA LEU A 58 23.78 -4.76 -21.47
C LEU A 58 24.19 -6.24 -21.33
N SER A 59 24.74 -6.58 -20.16
CA SER A 59 24.91 -7.99 -19.79
C SER A 59 23.54 -8.66 -19.56
N GLU A 60 23.46 -9.99 -19.72
CA GLU A 60 22.23 -10.75 -19.45
C GLU A 60 21.68 -10.47 -18.06
N LYS A 61 22.57 -10.44 -17.05
CA LYS A 61 22.20 -10.15 -15.68
C LYS A 61 21.62 -8.75 -15.52
N ASP A 62 22.28 -7.71 -16.07
CA ASP A 62 21.81 -6.33 -15.95
C ASP A 62 20.48 -6.12 -16.71
N ALA A 63 20.34 -6.77 -17.88
CA ALA A 63 19.10 -6.74 -18.63
C ALA A 63 17.96 -7.40 -17.85
N LEU A 64 18.19 -8.58 -17.28
CA LEU A 64 17.21 -9.30 -16.47
C LEU A 64 16.80 -8.48 -15.23
N ASP A 65 17.77 -7.96 -14.48
CA ASP A 65 17.51 -7.17 -13.27
C ASP A 65 16.69 -5.90 -13.57
N LYS A 66 17.04 -5.16 -14.64
CA LYS A 66 16.37 -3.90 -14.98
C LYS A 66 14.99 -4.12 -15.56
N ILE A 67 14.89 -5.01 -16.55
CA ILE A 67 13.62 -5.26 -17.26
C ILE A 67 12.66 -6.06 -16.38
N GLY A 68 13.17 -7.05 -15.63
CA GLY A 68 12.36 -7.83 -14.70
C GLY A 68 11.66 -6.99 -13.65
N ARG A 69 12.29 -5.91 -13.18
CA ARG A 69 11.65 -4.98 -12.22
C ARG A 69 10.42 -4.26 -12.79
N LEU A 70 10.38 -4.06 -14.11
CA LEU A 70 9.31 -3.33 -14.79
C LEU A 70 8.25 -4.26 -15.40
N SER A 71 8.49 -5.57 -15.37
CA SER A 71 7.58 -6.57 -15.95
C SER A 71 6.21 -6.52 -15.31
N ARG A 72 5.17 -6.59 -16.16
CA ARG A 72 3.77 -6.76 -15.73
C ARG A 72 3.54 -8.09 -15.02
N ASP A 73 4.40 -9.09 -15.25
CA ASP A 73 4.29 -10.40 -14.60
C ASP A 73 4.49 -10.33 -13.08
N ASN A 74 5.19 -9.30 -12.58
CA ASN A 74 5.27 -9.06 -11.14
C ASN A 74 3.88 -8.89 -10.48
N ALA A 75 2.92 -8.36 -11.22
CA ALA A 75 1.56 -8.18 -10.77
C ALA A 75 0.65 -9.41 -11.01
N ARG A 76 1.18 -10.47 -11.63
CA ARG A 76 0.44 -11.69 -12.01
C ARG A 76 0.92 -12.93 -11.29
N THR A 77 1.97 -12.81 -10.46
CA THR A 77 2.51 -13.92 -9.67
C THR A 77 1.44 -14.53 -8.77
N PRO A 78 1.54 -15.82 -8.44
CA PRO A 78 0.57 -16.50 -7.58
C PRO A 78 0.40 -15.82 -6.24
N MET A 79 -0.86 -15.70 -5.77
CA MET A 79 -1.18 -15.17 -4.43
C MET A 79 -0.58 -16.05 -3.36
N GLN A 80 0.03 -15.43 -2.35
CA GLN A 80 0.73 -16.10 -1.25
C GLN A 80 -0.23 -16.34 -0.08
N TRP A 81 -0.89 -17.52 -0.05
CA TRP A 81 -1.88 -17.84 0.97
C TRP A 81 -1.27 -18.32 2.27
N ASN A 82 -0.24 -19.18 2.21
CA ASN A 82 0.39 -19.79 3.37
C ASN A 82 1.79 -20.34 3.04
N THR A 83 2.40 -21.07 3.95
CA THR A 83 3.75 -21.66 3.82
C THR A 83 3.78 -23.05 3.17
N SER A 84 2.65 -23.59 2.72
CA SER A 84 2.61 -24.87 2.05
C SER A 84 3.15 -24.80 0.61
N SER A 85 3.28 -25.97 -0.04
CA SER A 85 3.73 -26.05 -1.43
C SER A 85 2.95 -25.06 -2.31
N ASN A 86 3.65 -24.40 -3.23
CA ASN A 86 3.11 -23.34 -4.10
C ASN A 86 2.39 -22.22 -3.32
N ALA A 87 2.84 -21.91 -2.10
CA ALA A 87 2.20 -20.94 -1.21
C ALA A 87 0.71 -21.19 -0.95
N GLY A 88 0.25 -22.42 -1.07
CA GLY A 88 -1.16 -22.80 -0.98
C GLY A 88 -2.02 -22.33 -2.15
N PHE A 89 -1.41 -21.82 -3.23
CA PHE A 89 -2.12 -21.29 -4.40
C PHE A 89 -2.70 -22.41 -5.28
N THR A 90 -1.92 -23.46 -5.52
CA THR A 90 -2.32 -24.60 -6.36
C THR A 90 -1.62 -25.90 -5.95
N THR A 91 -2.23 -27.02 -6.28
CA THR A 91 -1.61 -28.36 -6.18
C THR A 91 -0.87 -28.76 -7.44
N GLY A 92 -1.06 -28.04 -8.56
CA GLY A 92 -0.38 -28.22 -9.83
C GLY A 92 0.84 -27.32 -9.97
N ILE A 93 1.34 -27.16 -11.20
CA ILE A 93 2.42 -26.22 -11.54
C ILE A 93 1.79 -24.85 -11.74
N PRO A 94 2.21 -23.81 -10.98
CA PRO A 94 1.70 -22.46 -11.20
C PRO A 94 2.17 -21.92 -12.56
N TRP A 95 1.32 -21.11 -13.18
CA TRP A 95 1.60 -20.48 -14.47
C TRP A 95 2.86 -19.62 -14.48
N LEU A 96 3.03 -18.76 -13.47
CA LEU A 96 4.22 -17.95 -13.28
C LEU A 96 4.98 -18.40 -12.04
N ARG A 97 6.26 -18.05 -12.00
CA ARG A 97 7.12 -18.28 -10.83
C ARG A 97 6.49 -17.70 -9.57
N LEU A 98 6.49 -18.51 -8.51
CA LEU A 98 6.16 -18.07 -7.17
C LEU A 98 7.29 -17.20 -6.59
N ASN A 99 6.94 -16.15 -5.87
CA ASN A 99 7.93 -15.34 -5.17
C ASN A 99 8.53 -16.12 -3.99
N ASP A 100 9.86 -16.16 -3.92
CA ASP A 100 10.60 -16.94 -2.92
C ASP A 100 10.34 -16.47 -1.48
N ASN A 101 9.75 -15.27 -1.28
CA ASN A 101 9.44 -14.71 0.05
C ASN A 101 8.09 -15.16 0.63
N TYR A 102 7.38 -16.09 -0.01
CA TYR A 102 6.07 -16.55 0.49
C TYR A 102 6.09 -17.17 1.91
N PRO A 103 7.21 -17.72 2.41
CA PRO A 103 7.24 -18.18 3.79
C PRO A 103 7.05 -17.05 4.82
N ASP A 104 7.51 -15.82 4.47
CA ASP A 104 7.48 -14.65 5.35
C ASP A 104 6.28 -13.74 5.04
N VAL A 105 5.92 -13.62 3.74
CA VAL A 105 4.83 -12.75 3.27
C VAL A 105 3.68 -13.60 2.78
N ASN A 106 2.70 -13.85 3.64
CA ASN A 106 1.52 -14.64 3.27
C ASN A 106 0.29 -14.28 4.12
N VAL A 107 -0.88 -14.62 3.61
CA VAL A 107 -2.18 -14.33 4.26
C VAL A 107 -2.26 -14.98 5.65
N ALA A 108 -1.94 -16.29 5.76
CA ALA A 108 -2.12 -17.05 7.00
C ALA A 108 -1.26 -16.52 8.15
N ALA A 109 -0.05 -16.03 7.88
CA ALA A 109 0.79 -15.37 8.87
C ALA A 109 0.22 -14.03 9.29
N GLN A 110 -0.20 -13.21 8.30
CA GLN A 110 -0.70 -11.87 8.57
C GLN A 110 -2.08 -11.84 9.22
N GLU A 111 -2.92 -12.85 9.03
CA GLU A 111 -4.19 -12.95 9.78
C GLU A 111 -3.99 -13.09 11.29
N LYS A 112 -2.90 -13.71 11.71
CA LYS A 112 -2.55 -13.91 13.13
C LYS A 112 -1.86 -12.71 13.76
N ASP A 113 -1.32 -11.81 12.96
CA ASP A 113 -0.63 -10.60 13.42
C ASP A 113 -1.58 -9.41 13.39
N ALA A 114 -2.02 -8.94 14.56
CA ALA A 114 -2.94 -7.81 14.70
C ALA A 114 -2.41 -6.50 14.10
N ASP A 115 -1.08 -6.37 13.97
CA ASP A 115 -0.39 -5.22 13.39
C ASP A 115 0.09 -5.44 11.94
N SER A 116 -0.34 -6.51 11.28
CA SER A 116 -0.02 -6.79 9.89
C SER A 116 -0.62 -5.76 8.93
N VAL A 117 -0.08 -5.72 7.69
CA VAL A 117 -0.63 -4.93 6.60
C VAL A 117 -2.07 -5.37 6.30
N LEU A 118 -2.32 -6.68 6.24
CA LEU A 118 -3.65 -7.25 5.98
C LEU A 118 -4.70 -6.78 7.00
N ASN A 119 -4.38 -6.89 8.28
CA ASN A 119 -5.31 -6.47 9.34
C ASN A 119 -5.50 -4.96 9.38
N TYR A 120 -4.49 -4.19 8.99
CA TYR A 120 -4.63 -2.75 8.80
C TYR A 120 -5.57 -2.41 7.64
N TYR A 121 -5.44 -3.08 6.49
CA TYR A 121 -6.37 -2.93 5.35
C TYR A 121 -7.81 -3.29 5.73
N LYS A 122 -8.01 -4.36 6.53
CA LYS A 122 -9.34 -4.69 7.08
C LYS A 122 -9.91 -3.54 7.93
N LYS A 123 -9.09 -2.90 8.78
CA LYS A 123 -9.49 -1.71 9.57
C LYS A 123 -9.85 -0.51 8.68
N LEU A 124 -9.07 -0.23 7.63
CA LEU A 124 -9.36 0.84 6.67
C LEU A 124 -10.69 0.62 5.94
N ILE A 125 -10.94 -0.61 5.48
CA ILE A 125 -12.19 -0.97 4.80
C ILE A 125 -13.37 -0.85 5.76
N ALA A 126 -13.22 -1.33 7.00
CA ALA A 126 -14.23 -1.23 8.03
C ALA A 126 -14.57 0.24 8.36
N LEU A 127 -13.55 1.11 8.50
CA LEU A 127 -13.74 2.54 8.69
C LEU A 127 -14.50 3.17 7.53
N ARG A 128 -14.05 2.90 6.28
CA ARG A 128 -14.68 3.44 5.07
C ARG A 128 -16.15 3.01 4.91
N LYS A 129 -16.49 1.78 5.32
CA LYS A 129 -17.82 1.19 5.19
C LYS A 129 -18.71 1.38 6.42
N SER A 130 -18.18 1.94 7.50
CA SER A 130 -18.95 2.12 8.74
C SER A 130 -20.18 3.02 8.52
N ASP A 131 -21.27 2.73 9.20
CA ASP A 131 -22.51 3.53 9.08
C ASP A 131 -22.30 5.01 9.45
N THR A 132 -21.35 5.29 10.33
CA THR A 132 -21.01 6.65 10.75
C THR A 132 -20.27 7.45 9.69
N TYR A 133 -19.41 6.80 8.87
CA TYR A 133 -18.47 7.50 8.00
C TYR A 133 -18.57 7.12 6.51
N LYS A 134 -19.35 6.10 6.12
CA LYS A 134 -19.45 5.66 4.72
C LYS A 134 -19.84 6.80 3.76
N ASP A 135 -20.75 7.66 4.17
CA ASP A 135 -21.27 8.73 3.30
C ASP A 135 -20.21 9.82 3.06
N ILE A 136 -19.42 10.19 4.07
CA ILE A 136 -18.35 11.17 3.89
C ILE A 136 -17.23 10.62 3.00
N PHE A 137 -16.87 9.33 3.13
CA PHE A 137 -15.86 8.72 2.26
C PHE A 137 -16.36 8.46 0.85
N THR A 138 -17.64 8.21 0.65
CA THR A 138 -18.23 7.96 -0.68
C THR A 138 -18.56 9.24 -1.43
N TYR A 139 -19.28 10.17 -0.79
CA TYR A 139 -19.85 11.34 -1.43
C TYR A 139 -19.18 12.65 -1.06
N GLY A 140 -18.44 12.69 0.06
CA GLY A 140 -17.79 13.90 0.56
C GLY A 140 -16.81 14.50 -0.45
N LYS A 141 -16.64 15.82 -0.40
CA LYS A 141 -15.60 16.52 -1.15
C LYS A 141 -14.22 16.10 -0.65
N THR A 142 -13.25 16.10 -1.53
CA THR A 142 -11.82 15.94 -1.17
C THR A 142 -11.16 17.30 -1.33
N ILE A 143 -10.65 17.86 -0.26
CA ILE A 143 -10.03 19.19 -0.21
C ILE A 143 -8.58 19.00 0.22
N PRO A 144 -7.59 19.24 -0.66
CA PRO A 144 -6.18 19.22 -0.28
C PRO A 144 -5.88 20.29 0.77
N VAL A 145 -5.02 19.96 1.73
CA VAL A 145 -4.58 20.87 2.80
C VAL A 145 -3.08 20.72 3.03
N PHE A 146 -2.44 21.67 3.72
CA PHE A 146 -1.00 21.69 3.98
C PHE A 146 -0.14 21.60 2.70
N LEU A 147 -0.55 22.30 1.63
CA LEU A 147 0.09 22.26 0.32
C LEU A 147 1.53 22.80 0.32
N GLU A 148 1.91 23.56 1.33
CA GLU A 148 3.26 24.07 1.54
C GLU A 148 4.26 23.02 2.06
N LYS A 149 3.77 21.85 2.44
CA LYS A 149 4.57 20.75 2.97
C LYS A 149 4.89 19.74 1.88
N GLU A 150 6.08 19.80 1.28
CA GLU A 150 6.48 18.97 0.13
C GLU A 150 6.37 17.45 0.35
N MET A 151 6.69 16.97 1.55
CA MET A 151 6.70 15.55 1.88
C MET A 151 5.45 15.06 2.61
N LEU A 152 4.46 15.92 2.77
CA LEU A 152 3.19 15.59 3.40
C LEU A 152 2.09 15.51 2.33
N MET A 153 1.43 14.38 2.25
CA MET A 153 0.14 14.30 1.57
C MET A 153 -0.97 14.43 2.60
N ALA A 154 -1.80 15.44 2.45
CA ALA A 154 -2.89 15.70 3.37
C ALA A 154 -4.14 16.18 2.64
N TYR A 155 -5.30 15.68 3.06
CA TYR A 155 -6.59 16.12 2.55
C TYR A 155 -7.70 15.97 3.57
N CYS A 156 -8.69 16.86 3.50
CA CYS A 156 -9.95 16.72 4.21
C CYS A 156 -11.00 16.02 3.33
N ARG A 157 -11.75 15.11 3.94
CA ARG A 157 -13.04 14.65 3.41
C ARG A 157 -14.12 15.44 4.13
N GLU A 158 -14.98 16.10 3.37
CA GLU A 158 -16.03 16.96 3.93
C GLU A 158 -17.40 16.59 3.37
N LYS A 159 -18.38 16.44 4.27
CA LYS A 159 -19.78 16.27 3.92
C LYS A 159 -20.65 16.74 5.08
N ASP A 160 -21.59 17.63 4.75
CA ASP A 160 -22.47 18.28 5.73
C ASP A 160 -21.63 19.01 6.80
N ASP A 161 -21.83 18.73 8.06
CA ASP A 161 -21.09 19.27 9.22
C ASP A 161 -19.86 18.44 9.64
N LYS A 162 -19.55 17.37 8.91
CA LYS A 162 -18.45 16.44 9.23
C LYS A 162 -17.22 16.69 8.38
N ARG A 163 -16.08 16.68 9.04
CA ARG A 163 -14.75 16.78 8.42
C ARG A 163 -13.84 15.68 8.93
N ILE A 164 -13.23 14.94 8.02
CA ILE A 164 -12.20 13.92 8.35
C ILE A 164 -10.92 14.34 7.64
N LEU A 165 -9.88 14.58 8.42
CA LEU A 165 -8.54 14.88 7.96
C LEU A 165 -7.76 13.57 7.79
N VAL A 166 -7.15 13.37 6.64
CA VAL A 166 -6.28 12.24 6.32
C VAL A 166 -4.88 12.78 6.07
N LEU A 167 -3.91 12.29 6.81
CA LEU A 167 -2.53 12.74 6.81
C LEU A 167 -1.59 11.58 6.49
N GLY A 168 -0.54 11.83 5.70
CA GLY A 168 0.53 10.87 5.44
C GLY A 168 1.87 11.57 5.24
N ASN A 169 2.86 11.23 6.05
CA ASN A 169 4.22 11.74 5.96
C ASN A 169 5.07 10.81 5.07
N PHE A 170 5.35 11.22 3.85
CA PHE A 170 6.17 10.50 2.87
C PHE A 170 7.68 10.79 3.05
N GLY A 171 8.03 11.69 3.95
CA GLY A 171 9.40 12.10 4.22
C GLY A 171 10.15 11.11 5.12
N GLU A 172 11.46 11.36 5.22
CA GLU A 172 12.37 10.64 6.10
C GLU A 172 12.54 11.32 7.48
N LYS A 173 11.92 12.49 7.66
CA LYS A 173 11.96 13.28 8.90
C LYS A 173 10.57 13.41 9.49
N LYS A 174 10.52 13.73 10.78
CA LYS A 174 9.27 14.08 11.46
C LYS A 174 8.69 15.38 10.87
N GLU A 175 7.38 15.40 10.65
CA GLU A 175 6.62 16.58 10.24
C GLU A 175 5.74 17.06 11.39
N ALA A 176 5.92 18.33 11.76
CA ALA A 176 5.09 19.01 12.76
C ALA A 176 3.99 19.82 12.07
N LEU A 177 2.77 19.67 12.55
CA LEU A 177 1.56 20.30 12.04
C LEU A 177 0.78 20.93 13.17
N HIS A 178 0.18 22.08 12.92
CA HIS A 178 -0.80 22.70 13.82
C HIS A 178 -2.16 22.74 13.14
N LEU A 179 -3.16 22.13 13.75
CA LEU A 179 -4.53 22.12 13.24
C LEU A 179 -5.25 23.42 13.60
N SER A 180 -6.01 23.97 12.67
CA SER A 180 -6.84 25.16 12.92
C SER A 180 -8.03 24.91 13.84
N ALA A 181 -8.36 23.64 14.11
CA ALA A 181 -9.44 23.21 14.98
C ALA A 181 -8.99 22.06 15.87
N GLU A 182 -9.50 22.00 17.09
CA GLU A 182 -9.27 20.86 17.99
C GLU A 182 -9.85 19.57 17.42
N PRO A 183 -9.05 18.50 17.29
CA PRO A 183 -9.54 17.22 16.79
C PRO A 183 -10.48 16.55 17.80
N LYS A 184 -11.58 16.01 17.32
CA LYS A 184 -12.55 15.28 18.14
C LYS A 184 -12.12 13.85 18.46
N LYS A 185 -11.46 13.21 17.49
CA LYS A 185 -11.09 11.79 17.61
C LYS A 185 -10.05 11.36 16.59
N LEU A 186 -9.07 10.58 17.05
CA LEU A 186 -8.24 9.76 16.16
C LEU A 186 -9.06 8.54 15.73
N LEU A 187 -9.29 8.39 14.42
CA LEU A 187 -10.06 7.28 13.85
C LEU A 187 -9.18 6.09 13.51
N LEU A 188 -7.98 6.35 13.00
CA LEU A 188 -7.00 5.33 12.64
C LEU A 188 -5.60 5.95 12.55
N SER A 189 -4.59 5.19 12.95
CA SER A 189 -3.18 5.46 12.68
C SER A 189 -2.46 4.15 12.32
N ASN A 190 -1.42 4.22 11.48
CA ASN A 190 -0.55 3.08 11.20
C ASN A 190 0.59 2.95 12.23
N MET A 191 0.65 3.86 13.18
CA MET A 191 1.52 3.84 14.36
C MET A 191 0.66 3.68 15.62
N ASN A 192 1.29 3.42 16.75
CA ASN A 192 0.59 3.16 18.03
C ASN A 192 0.16 4.47 18.73
N HIS A 193 -0.43 5.42 18.01
CA HIS A 193 -1.06 6.58 18.62
C HIS A 193 -2.47 6.23 19.10
N THR A 194 -2.79 6.63 20.32
CA THR A 194 -4.11 6.47 20.93
C THR A 194 -4.88 7.77 21.00
N GLU A 195 -4.17 8.89 20.99
CA GLU A 195 -4.73 10.24 21.10
C GLU A 195 -4.05 11.17 20.10
N ILE A 196 -4.73 12.24 19.75
CA ILE A 196 -4.25 13.30 18.88
C ILE A 196 -4.76 14.65 19.37
N GLY A 197 -3.85 15.60 19.51
CA GLY A 197 -4.17 16.99 19.84
C GLY A 197 -4.09 17.89 18.62
N GLN A 198 -4.22 19.20 18.87
CA GLN A 198 -4.13 20.23 17.82
C GLN A 198 -2.72 20.32 17.21
N ASP A 199 -1.70 20.07 18.03
CA ASP A 199 -0.32 19.94 17.57
C ASP A 199 0.01 18.47 17.30
N ILE A 200 0.30 18.15 16.03
CA ILE A 200 0.56 16.80 15.56
C ILE A 200 2.01 16.70 15.11
N ILE A 201 2.69 15.64 15.52
CA ILE A 201 4.00 15.27 15.00
C ILE A 201 3.88 13.90 14.35
N LEU A 202 3.98 13.86 13.03
CA LEU A 202 4.00 12.60 12.26
C LEU A 202 5.43 12.11 12.10
N ALA A 203 5.69 10.89 12.49
CA ALA A 203 6.96 10.21 12.20
C ALA A 203 7.09 9.92 10.68
N PRO A 204 8.30 9.58 10.19
CA PRO A 204 8.46 9.07 8.83
C PRO A 204 7.53 7.89 8.54
N GLN A 205 6.88 7.91 7.38
CA GLN A 205 5.94 6.87 6.91
C GLN A 205 4.72 6.69 7.83
N GLU A 206 4.40 7.69 8.64
CA GLU A 206 3.20 7.69 9.45
C GLU A 206 2.00 8.26 8.71
N SER A 207 0.84 7.66 8.95
CA SER A 207 -0.46 8.18 8.53
C SER A 207 -1.43 8.25 9.71
N ALA A 208 -2.28 9.27 9.69
CA ALA A 208 -3.34 9.47 10.68
C ALA A 208 -4.65 9.87 9.99
N VAL A 209 -5.76 9.38 10.52
CA VAL A 209 -7.13 9.71 10.11
C VAL A 209 -7.84 10.32 11.30
N VAL A 210 -8.24 11.56 11.19
CA VAL A 210 -8.68 12.40 12.30
C VAL A 210 -10.06 12.98 12.03
N LEU A 211 -10.99 12.84 12.96
CA LEU A 211 -12.27 13.55 12.95
C LEU A 211 -12.07 14.95 13.54
N LEU A 212 -12.41 15.98 12.78
CA LEU A 212 -12.39 17.39 13.18
C LEU A 212 -13.76 17.88 13.64
#